data_425e5e93cf427ff9f3ce65ac0604afa8
#
_entry.id   425e5e93cf427ff9f3ce65ac0604afa8
#
_cell.length_a   1.000
_cell.length_b   1.000
_cell.length_c   1.000
_cell.angle_alpha   90.00
_cell.angle_beta   90.00
_cell.angle_gamma   90.00
#
_symmetry.space_group_name_H-M   'P 1'
#
loop_
_entity.id
_entity.type
_entity.pdbx_description
1 polymer ?
#
loop_
_entity_poly.entity_id
_entity_poly.type
_entity_poly.pdbx_seq_one_letter_code
_entity_poly.pdbx_strand_id
1 'polypeptide(L)'
;MAGLRAAVSRLRRELAGHPAEFPDRGIAEDELAALDAMALAGVLEIPRLRRSLLLVAGSIGSVSALAGGLREVRVAVDLFGEPPRR
;
A
#
# COMPACT_ATOMS: atom_id res chain seq x y z
N MET A 1 -13.08 -0.43 -5.15
CA MET A 1 -12.38 0.39 -4.15
C MET A 1 -12.31 -0.25 -2.79
N ALA A 2 -13.31 -1.04 -2.43
CA ALA A 2 -13.32 -1.68 -1.13
C ALA A 2 -12.08 -2.56 -0.92
N GLY A 3 -11.66 -3.28 -1.96
CA GLY A 3 -10.49 -4.15 -1.84
C GLY A 3 -9.20 -3.38 -1.55
N LEU A 4 -9.01 -2.26 -2.24
CA LEU A 4 -7.82 -1.44 -2.01
C LEU A 4 -7.84 -0.82 -0.62
N ARG A 5 -8.97 -0.27 -0.21
CA ARG A 5 -9.08 0.33 1.11
C ARG A 5 -8.86 -0.70 2.22
N ALA A 6 -9.44 -1.88 2.06
CA ALA A 6 -9.27 -2.94 3.05
C ALA A 6 -7.81 -3.37 3.17
N ALA A 7 -7.14 -3.54 2.03
CA ALA A 7 -5.74 -3.95 2.03
C ALA A 7 -4.85 -2.88 2.64
N VAL A 8 -5.07 -1.62 2.29
CA VAL A 8 -4.31 -0.51 2.84
C VAL A 8 -4.55 -0.38 4.34
N SER A 9 -5.80 -0.48 4.78
CA SER A 9 -6.13 -0.38 6.21
C SER A 9 -5.45 -1.49 7.01
N ARG A 10 -5.46 -2.71 6.46
CA ARG A 10 -4.80 -3.82 7.12
C ARG A 10 -3.31 -3.57 7.28
N LEU A 11 -2.65 -3.15 6.19
CA LEU A 11 -1.22 -2.92 6.25
C LEU A 11 -0.87 -1.77 7.20
N ARG A 12 -1.70 -0.71 7.21
CA ARG A 12 -1.48 0.39 8.15
C ARG A 12 -1.56 -0.10 9.59
N ARG A 13 -2.51 -0.97 9.91
CA ARG A 13 -2.63 -1.51 11.26
C ARG A 13 -1.42 -2.38 11.61
N GLU A 14 -0.99 -3.20 10.66
CA GLU A 14 0.17 -4.06 10.89
C GLU A 14 1.43 -3.23 11.11
N LEU A 15 1.60 -2.18 10.33
CA LEU A 15 2.74 -1.29 10.48
C LEU A 15 2.70 -0.55 11.81
N ALA A 16 1.53 -0.04 12.19
CA ALA A 16 1.38 0.67 13.46
C ALA A 16 1.68 -0.24 14.66
N GLY A 17 1.34 -1.52 14.55
CA GLY A 17 1.60 -2.49 15.61
C GLY A 17 2.99 -3.10 15.57
N HIS A 18 3.78 -2.81 14.54
CA HIS A 18 5.11 -3.38 14.42
C HIS A 18 6.06 -2.70 15.40
N PRO A 19 6.71 -3.47 16.28
CA PRO A 19 7.50 -2.85 17.38
C PRO A 19 8.84 -2.29 16.94
N ALA A 20 9.42 -2.79 15.86
CA ALA A 20 10.75 -2.37 15.46
C ALA A 20 10.70 -1.02 14.75
N GLU A 21 11.68 -0.19 15.04
CA GLU A 21 11.86 1.07 14.33
C GLU A 21 12.77 0.84 13.14
N PHE A 22 12.48 1.53 12.05
CA PHE A 22 13.36 1.52 10.89
C PHE A 22 13.25 2.87 10.17
N PRO A 23 14.34 3.26 9.45
CA PRO A 23 14.44 4.65 8.97
C PRO A 23 13.29 5.10 8.08
N ASP A 24 12.77 4.21 7.25
CA ASP A 24 11.78 4.58 6.24
C ASP A 24 10.34 4.37 6.69
N ARG A 25 10.14 4.12 7.98
CA ARG A 25 8.80 3.86 8.50
C ARG A 25 7.85 5.03 8.23
N GLY A 26 8.33 6.25 8.42
CA GLY A 26 7.51 7.43 8.16
C GLY A 26 7.10 7.55 6.72
N ILE A 27 8.01 7.19 5.80
CA ILE A 27 7.68 7.20 4.37
C ILE A 27 6.56 6.22 4.08
N ALA A 28 6.65 5.01 4.63
CA ALA A 28 5.63 4.00 4.43
C ALA A 28 4.28 4.46 4.98
N GLU A 29 4.29 5.03 6.18
CA GLU A 29 3.07 5.52 6.80
C GLU A 29 2.41 6.60 5.97
N ASP A 30 3.21 7.56 5.48
CA ASP A 30 2.69 8.66 4.68
C ASP A 30 2.13 8.18 3.36
N GLU A 31 2.82 7.24 2.69
CA GLU A 31 2.35 6.75 1.40
C GLU A 31 1.12 5.88 1.54
N LEU A 32 1.02 5.09 2.60
CA LEU A 32 -0.21 4.32 2.85
C LEU A 32 -1.39 5.25 3.14
N ALA A 33 -1.15 6.33 3.85
CA ALA A 33 -2.19 7.32 4.08
C ALA A 33 -2.64 7.96 2.77
N ALA A 34 -1.70 8.24 1.86
CA ALA A 34 -2.02 8.79 0.56
C ALA A 34 -2.85 7.82 -0.29
N LEU A 35 -2.49 6.54 -0.26
CA LEU A 35 -3.27 5.51 -0.96
C LEU A 35 -4.70 5.43 -0.41
N ASP A 36 -4.84 5.47 0.90
CA ASP A 36 -6.14 5.44 1.52
C ASP A 36 -6.99 6.65 1.13
N ALA A 37 -6.37 7.82 1.13
CA ALA A 37 -7.08 9.05 0.76
C ALA A 37 -7.55 9.01 -0.69
N MET A 38 -6.71 8.50 -1.60
CA MET A 38 -7.10 8.37 -3.00
C MET A 38 -8.25 7.39 -3.16
N ALA A 39 -8.20 6.26 -2.46
CA ALA A 39 -9.25 5.25 -2.54
C ALA A 39 -10.56 5.78 -1.96
N LEU A 40 -10.48 6.53 -0.88
CA LEU A 40 -11.65 7.10 -0.24
C LEU A 40 -12.32 8.16 -1.12
N ALA A 41 -11.50 8.98 -1.79
CA ALA A 41 -12.01 10.01 -2.68
C ALA A 41 -12.56 9.45 -3.99
N GLY A 42 -12.18 8.23 -4.34
CA GLY A 42 -12.62 7.62 -5.59
C GLY A 42 -11.90 8.15 -6.81
N VAL A 43 -10.84 8.92 -6.63
CA VAL A 43 -10.04 9.48 -7.71
C VAL A 43 -8.71 8.73 -7.74
N LEU A 44 -8.58 7.81 -8.68
CA LEU A 44 -7.41 6.94 -8.75
C LEU A 44 -6.65 7.19 -10.05
N GLU A 45 -5.43 7.67 -9.90
CA GLU A 45 -4.51 7.84 -11.00
C GLU A 45 -3.49 6.71 -10.94
N ILE A 46 -3.49 5.88 -11.96
CA ILE A 46 -2.69 4.65 -11.94
C ILE A 46 -1.20 4.92 -11.71
N PRO A 47 -0.58 5.88 -12.42
CA PRO A 47 0.85 6.15 -12.16
C PRO A 47 1.13 6.54 -10.72
N ARG A 48 0.21 7.29 -10.11
CA ARG A 48 0.39 7.72 -8.73
C ARG A 48 0.22 6.57 -7.75
N LEU A 49 -0.75 5.68 -8.01
CA LEU A 49 -0.92 4.48 -7.21
C LEU A 49 0.34 3.62 -7.23
N ARG A 50 0.90 3.43 -8.43
CA ARG A 50 2.09 2.60 -8.57
C ARG A 50 3.30 3.24 -7.91
N ARG A 51 3.41 4.55 -8.00
CA ARG A 51 4.51 5.27 -7.35
C ARG A 51 4.43 5.12 -5.84
N SER A 52 3.25 5.30 -5.26
CA SER A 52 3.06 5.12 -3.83
C SER A 52 3.38 3.68 -3.41
N LEU A 53 2.94 2.71 -4.20
CA LEU A 53 3.25 1.31 -3.93
C LEU A 53 4.75 1.05 -3.93
N LEU A 54 5.47 1.61 -4.90
CA LEU A 54 6.92 1.46 -4.97
C LEU A 54 7.61 2.04 -3.74
N LEU A 55 7.13 3.20 -3.29
CA LEU A 55 7.70 3.82 -2.09
C LEU A 55 7.43 2.98 -0.85
N VAL A 56 6.23 2.43 -0.73
CA VAL A 56 5.92 1.53 0.39
C VAL A 56 6.79 0.28 0.31
N ALA A 57 6.87 -0.33 -0.87
CA ALA A 57 7.66 -1.55 -1.04
C ALA A 57 9.13 -1.32 -0.73
N GLY A 58 9.68 -0.17 -1.14
CA GLY A 58 11.06 0.17 -0.83
C GLY A 58 11.29 0.40 0.65
N SER A 59 10.26 0.92 1.34
CA SER A 59 10.39 1.27 2.75
C SER A 59 10.26 0.07 3.67
N ILE A 60 9.36 -0.86 3.36
CA ILE A 60 9.05 -1.97 4.27
C ILE A 60 9.25 -3.36 3.64
N GLY A 61 9.73 -3.40 2.40
CA GLY A 61 9.83 -4.67 1.67
C GLY A 61 10.74 -5.70 2.32
N SER A 62 11.70 -5.25 3.13
CA SER A 62 12.60 -6.16 3.82
C SER A 62 12.07 -6.63 5.17
N VAL A 63 10.92 -6.12 5.60
CA VAL A 63 10.33 -6.50 6.89
C VAL A 63 9.39 -7.67 6.66
N SER A 64 9.85 -8.88 6.96
CA SER A 64 9.08 -10.07 6.62
C SER A 64 7.72 -10.14 7.32
N ALA A 65 7.61 -9.57 8.51
CA ALA A 65 6.33 -9.56 9.22
C ALA A 65 5.24 -8.77 8.47
N LEU A 66 5.65 -7.86 7.59
CA LEU A 66 4.71 -7.02 6.83
C LEU A 66 4.51 -7.52 5.39
N ALA A 67 5.19 -8.59 5.01
CA ALA A 67 5.18 -9.06 3.62
C ALA A 67 3.79 -9.44 3.13
N GLY A 68 3.00 -10.09 3.98
CA GLY A 68 1.64 -10.51 3.59
C GLY A 68 0.73 -9.32 3.30
N GLY A 69 0.76 -8.32 4.16
CA GLY A 69 -0.03 -7.12 3.97
C GLY A 69 0.43 -6.33 2.74
N LEU A 70 1.74 -6.24 2.53
CA LEU A 70 2.28 -5.57 1.36
C LEU A 70 1.83 -6.26 0.08
N ARG A 71 1.84 -7.60 0.08
CA ARG A 71 1.41 -8.36 -1.09
C ARG A 71 -0.06 -8.07 -1.41
N GLU A 72 -0.90 -7.98 -0.40
CA GLU A 72 -2.31 -7.68 -0.62
C GLU A 72 -2.52 -6.29 -1.22
N VAL A 73 -1.76 -5.31 -0.74
CA VAL A 73 -1.83 -3.96 -1.31
C VAL A 73 -1.37 -4.00 -2.77
N ARG A 74 -0.30 -4.72 -3.06
CA ARG A 74 0.21 -4.85 -4.43
C ARG A 74 -0.83 -5.45 -5.36
N VAL A 75 -1.48 -6.53 -4.92
CA VAL A 75 -2.52 -7.16 -5.73
C VAL A 75 -3.66 -6.19 -6.00
N ALA A 76 -4.09 -5.47 -4.97
CA ALA A 76 -5.19 -4.52 -5.12
C ALA A 76 -4.84 -3.39 -6.08
N VAL A 77 -3.61 -2.86 -6.01
CA VAL A 77 -3.16 -1.81 -6.92
C VAL A 77 -3.07 -2.35 -8.34
N ASP A 78 -2.54 -3.55 -8.52
CA ASP A 78 -2.39 -4.13 -9.85
C ASP A 78 -3.73 -4.34 -10.53
N LEU A 79 -4.78 -4.63 -9.78
CA LEU A 79 -6.12 -4.76 -10.36
C LEU A 79 -6.60 -3.49 -11.03
N PHE A 80 -6.16 -2.34 -10.57
CA PHE A 80 -6.50 -1.07 -11.21
C PHE A 80 -5.58 -0.77 -12.38
N GLY A 81 -4.32 -1.20 -12.29
CA GLY A 81 -3.33 -0.82 -13.28
C GLY A 81 -3.26 -1.75 -14.48
N GLU A 82 -3.88 -2.92 -14.41
CA GLU A 82 -3.83 -3.90 -15.48
C GLU A 82 -5.10 -3.85 -16.30
N PRO A 83 -5.00 -3.75 -17.62
CA PRO A 83 -6.18 -3.91 -18.44
C PRO A 83 -6.67 -5.35 -18.36
N PRO A 84 -7.96 -5.57 -18.60
CA PRO A 84 -8.47 -6.94 -18.63
C PRO A 84 -7.73 -7.78 -19.67
N ARG A 85 -7.46 -8.99 -19.28
CA ARG A 85 -6.80 -9.91 -20.18
C ARG A 85 -7.77 -10.95 -20.68
N ARG A 86 -7.56 -11.34 -21.85
CA ARG A 86 -8.44 -12.35 -22.36
C ARG A 86 -7.85 -13.63 -22.40
#